data_6cf93abde5e1a72a0d22f1a2cb378cce
#
_entry.id   6cf93abde5e1a72a0d22f1a2cb378cce
#
_cell.length_a   1.000
_cell.length_b   1.000
_cell.length_c   1.000
_cell.angle_alpha   90.00
_cell.angle_beta   90.00
_cell.angle_gamma   90.00
#
_symmetry.space_group_name_H-M   'P 1'
#
loop_
_entity.id
_entity.type
_entity.pdbx_description
1 polymer ?
#
loop_
_entity_poly.entity_id
_entity_poly.type
_entity_poly.pdbx_seq_one_letter_code
_entity_poly.pdbx_strand_id
1 'polypeptide(L)'
;VRRRRECEKCRKRFTTYEKVEFDLNVIKKDNRREPFSREKLKNSIVKATGKRPISSEKIDNIVDEIEQELRNLKSYEIQSKKIGDRVMSKLKTLDKIAYIRFASVYKEFKDIDDLAEELRTMR
;
A
#
# COMPACT_ATOMS: atom_id res chain seq x y z
N VAL A 1 16.03 -12.17 -16.18
CA VAL A 1 16.44 -13.19 -17.17
C VAL A 1 15.20 -13.82 -17.77
N ARG A 2 15.14 -13.81 -19.10
CA ARG A 2 14.08 -14.45 -19.86
C ARG A 2 14.47 -15.89 -20.16
N ARG A 3 13.57 -16.83 -19.86
CA ARG A 3 13.78 -18.25 -20.14
C ARG A 3 12.64 -18.83 -20.95
N ARG A 4 12.98 -19.57 -22.00
CA ARG A 4 12.00 -20.39 -22.76
C ARG A 4 11.96 -21.77 -22.13
N ARG A 5 10.75 -22.24 -21.85
CA ARG A 5 10.53 -23.52 -21.20
C ARG A 5 9.52 -24.38 -21.98
N GLU A 6 9.63 -25.67 -21.86
CA GLU A 6 8.69 -26.62 -22.44
C GLU A 6 8.16 -27.56 -21.36
N CYS A 7 6.86 -27.75 -21.35
CA CYS A 7 6.24 -28.71 -20.42
C CYS A 7 6.50 -30.15 -20.90
N GLU A 8 7.09 -30.98 -20.06
CA GLU A 8 7.42 -32.37 -20.42
C GLU A 8 6.16 -33.23 -20.67
N LYS A 9 5.02 -32.87 -20.05
CA LYS A 9 3.78 -33.63 -20.20
C LYS A 9 2.99 -33.28 -21.44
N CYS A 10 2.76 -31.96 -21.66
CA CYS A 10 1.90 -31.50 -22.76
C CYS A 10 2.64 -30.84 -23.90
N ARG A 11 3.95 -30.69 -23.79
CA ARG A 11 4.82 -30.09 -24.80
C ARG A 11 4.51 -28.63 -25.14
N LYS A 12 3.70 -27.94 -24.34
CA LYS A 12 3.47 -26.52 -24.50
C LYS A 12 4.70 -25.73 -24.12
N ARG A 13 5.05 -24.76 -24.96
CA ARG A 13 6.14 -23.83 -24.70
C ARG A 13 5.61 -22.59 -24.01
N PHE A 14 6.38 -22.09 -23.05
CA PHE A 14 6.06 -20.87 -22.33
C PHE A 14 7.33 -20.13 -21.97
N THR A 15 7.18 -18.85 -21.64
CA THR A 15 8.30 -17.99 -21.25
C THR A 15 8.17 -17.64 -19.78
N THR A 16 9.27 -17.78 -19.05
CA THR A 16 9.37 -17.30 -17.67
C THR A 16 10.36 -16.16 -17.57
N TYR A 17 10.13 -15.26 -16.62
CA TYR A 17 11.01 -14.15 -16.33
C TYR A 17 11.49 -14.23 -14.89
N GLU A 18 12.80 -14.06 -14.72
CA GLU A 18 13.37 -13.92 -13.38
C GLU A 18 13.59 -12.44 -13.12
N LYS A 19 13.14 -11.98 -11.98
CA LYS A 19 13.33 -10.61 -11.50
C LYS A 19 14.16 -10.64 -10.23
N VAL A 20 15.04 -9.66 -10.09
CA VAL A 20 15.72 -9.45 -8.82
C VAL A 20 14.74 -8.70 -7.91
N GLU A 21 14.29 -9.38 -6.89
CA GLU A 21 13.47 -8.76 -5.85
C GLU A 21 14.30 -8.63 -4.59
N PHE A 22 14.26 -7.44 -4.00
CA PHE A 22 14.88 -7.20 -2.71
C PHE A 22 13.83 -7.32 -1.62
N ASP A 23 14.18 -7.99 -0.54
CA ASP A 23 13.32 -8.05 0.62
C ASP A 23 13.18 -6.65 1.21
N LEU A 24 11.94 -6.18 1.31
CA LEU A 24 11.63 -4.90 1.91
C LEU A 24 11.04 -5.16 3.29
N ASN A 25 11.68 -4.61 4.31
CA ASN A 25 11.23 -4.73 5.69
C ASN A 25 10.60 -3.43 6.18
N VAL A 26 9.54 -3.56 6.95
CA VAL A 26 8.84 -2.44 7.57
C VAL A 26 9.26 -2.36 9.03
N ILE A 27 9.67 -1.18 9.46
CA ILE A 27 10.00 -0.90 10.86
C ILE A 27 8.78 -0.31 11.53
N LYS A 28 8.23 -1.02 12.50
CA LYS A 28 7.07 -0.58 13.28
C LYS A 28 7.46 0.47 14.32
N LYS A 29 6.46 1.14 14.92
CA LYS A 29 6.67 2.16 15.96
C LYS A 29 7.49 1.65 17.15
N ASP A 30 7.35 0.37 17.49
CA ASP A 30 8.07 -0.27 18.60
C ASP A 30 9.41 -0.88 18.16
N ASN A 31 9.91 -0.48 16.98
CA ASN A 31 11.15 -0.93 16.37
C ASN A 31 11.16 -2.41 15.93
N ARG A 32 10.01 -3.09 15.96
CA ARG A 32 9.93 -4.43 15.37
C ARG A 32 10.04 -4.32 13.86
N ARG A 33 10.68 -5.32 13.26
CA ARG A 33 10.78 -5.44 11.80
C ARG A 33 9.86 -6.53 11.30
N GLU A 34 9.10 -6.22 10.26
CA GLU A 34 8.24 -7.16 9.58
C GLU A 34 8.51 -7.10 8.08
N PRO A 35 8.39 -8.22 7.35
CA PRO A 35 8.42 -8.16 5.89
C PRO A 35 7.26 -7.27 5.38
N PHE A 36 7.52 -6.51 4.33
CA PHE A 36 6.46 -5.76 3.67
C PHE A 36 5.39 -6.72 3.14
N SER A 37 4.14 -6.43 3.42
CA SER A 37 3.01 -7.23 2.95
C SER A 37 2.08 -6.38 2.09
N ARG A 38 2.05 -6.68 0.79
CA ARG A 38 1.11 -6.07 -0.15
C ARG A 38 -0.34 -6.29 0.30
N GLU A 39 -0.64 -7.48 0.81
CA GLU A 39 -1.98 -7.84 1.27
C GLU A 39 -2.42 -6.97 2.44
N LYS A 40 -1.55 -6.74 3.42
CA LYS A 40 -1.86 -5.84 4.55
C LYS A 40 -2.11 -4.42 4.08
N LEU A 41 -1.30 -3.93 3.15
CA LEU A 41 -1.47 -2.61 2.56
C LEU A 41 -2.82 -2.50 1.85
N LYS A 42 -3.14 -3.45 1.00
CA LYS A 42 -4.41 -3.48 0.26
C LYS A 42 -5.60 -3.53 1.22
N ASN A 43 -5.55 -4.38 2.24
CA ASN A 43 -6.63 -4.52 3.21
C ASN A 43 -6.89 -3.21 3.96
N SER A 44 -5.86 -2.45 4.31
CA SER A 44 -6.04 -1.16 4.99
C SER A 44 -6.77 -0.15 4.10
N ILE A 45 -6.46 -0.16 2.81
CA ILE A 45 -7.12 0.72 1.83
C ILE A 45 -8.57 0.27 1.59
N VAL A 46 -8.80 -1.03 1.46
CA VAL A 46 -10.15 -1.60 1.30
C VAL A 46 -11.06 -1.21 2.46
N LYS A 47 -10.55 -1.28 3.69
CA LYS A 47 -11.32 -0.86 4.87
C LYS A 47 -11.70 0.61 4.82
N ALA A 48 -10.77 1.47 4.41
CA ALA A 48 -11.00 2.90 4.33
C ALA A 48 -11.98 3.28 3.21
N THR A 49 -12.02 2.50 2.14
CA THR A 49 -12.83 2.79 0.94
C THR A 49 -14.17 2.05 0.93
N GLY A 50 -14.51 1.31 1.98
CA GLY A 50 -15.76 0.54 2.06
C GLY A 50 -16.98 1.40 1.80
N LYS A 51 -17.88 0.93 0.94
CA LYS A 51 -19.11 1.63 0.52
C LYS A 51 -18.87 2.99 -0.16
N ARG A 52 -17.66 3.25 -0.63
CA ARG A 52 -17.38 4.41 -1.46
C ARG A 52 -17.35 3.99 -2.93
N PRO A 53 -17.66 4.92 -3.87
CA PRO A 53 -17.68 4.61 -5.31
C PRO A 53 -16.26 4.51 -5.88
N ILE A 54 -15.49 3.57 -5.37
CA ILE A 54 -14.10 3.34 -5.77
C ILE A 54 -14.00 1.88 -6.23
N SER A 55 -13.57 1.68 -7.46
CA SER A 55 -13.44 0.34 -8.03
C SER A 55 -12.28 -0.43 -7.41
N SER A 56 -12.38 -1.76 -7.43
CA SER A 56 -11.27 -2.61 -7.00
C SER A 56 -10.03 -2.41 -7.87
N GLU A 57 -10.21 -2.14 -9.15
CA GLU A 57 -9.13 -1.81 -10.08
C GLU A 57 -8.38 -0.55 -9.63
N LYS A 58 -9.11 0.48 -9.23
CA LYS A 58 -8.50 1.72 -8.72
C LYS A 58 -7.70 1.47 -7.45
N ILE A 59 -8.22 0.64 -6.55
CA ILE A 59 -7.51 0.25 -5.33
C ILE A 59 -6.23 -0.50 -5.68
N ASP A 60 -6.29 -1.46 -6.60
CA ASP A 60 -5.11 -2.21 -7.03
C ASP A 60 -4.05 -1.29 -7.65
N ASN A 61 -4.47 -0.31 -8.44
CA ASN A 61 -3.55 0.67 -9.02
C ASN A 61 -2.85 1.49 -7.95
N ILE A 62 -3.57 1.92 -6.92
CA ILE A 62 -2.98 2.66 -5.80
C ILE A 62 -1.96 1.80 -5.06
N VAL A 63 -2.30 0.54 -4.79
CA VAL A 63 -1.39 -0.40 -4.13
C VAL A 63 -0.13 -0.61 -4.97
N ASP A 64 -0.29 -0.78 -6.30
CA ASP A 64 0.83 -0.91 -7.23
C ASP A 64 1.74 0.31 -7.19
N GLU A 65 1.17 1.50 -7.24
CA GLU A 65 1.92 2.76 -7.21
C GLU A 65 2.73 2.89 -5.92
N ILE A 66 2.10 2.61 -4.78
CA ILE A 66 2.77 2.71 -3.48
C ILE A 66 3.89 1.68 -3.39
N GLU A 67 3.63 0.43 -3.75
CA GLU A 67 4.67 -0.61 -3.72
C GLU A 67 5.84 -0.25 -4.62
N GLN A 68 5.57 0.24 -5.82
CA GLN A 68 6.61 0.67 -6.75
C GLN A 68 7.45 1.80 -6.18
N GLU A 69 6.81 2.80 -5.59
CA GLU A 69 7.50 3.92 -4.94
C GLU A 69 8.40 3.44 -3.80
N LEU A 70 7.93 2.50 -2.99
CA LEU A 70 8.70 1.94 -1.88
C LEU A 70 9.91 1.15 -2.38
N ARG A 71 9.73 0.35 -3.43
CA ARG A 71 10.81 -0.45 -3.99
C ARG A 71 11.84 0.37 -4.74
N ASN A 72 11.46 1.55 -5.20
CA ASN A 72 12.40 2.48 -5.85
C ASN A 72 13.26 3.26 -4.85
N LEU A 73 12.91 3.22 -3.58
CA LEU A 73 13.76 3.77 -2.53
C LEU A 73 15.00 2.89 -2.40
N LYS A 74 16.18 3.52 -2.25
CA LYS A 74 17.45 2.81 -2.15
C LYS A 74 17.67 2.26 -0.74
N SER A 75 16.66 1.63 -0.15
CA SER A 75 16.72 1.09 1.18
C SER A 75 15.94 -0.21 1.27
N TYR A 76 16.42 -1.14 2.05
CA TYR A 76 15.73 -2.40 2.35
C TYR A 76 14.79 -2.27 3.54
N GLU A 77 14.82 -1.14 4.23
CA GLU A 77 14.00 -0.87 5.40
C GLU A 77 13.24 0.43 5.21
N ILE A 78 11.96 0.42 5.60
CA ILE A 78 11.13 1.61 5.55
C ILE A 78 10.28 1.69 6.81
N GLN A 79 10.17 2.88 7.38
CA GLN A 79 9.32 3.08 8.54
C GLN A 79 7.84 3.01 8.15
N SER A 80 7.03 2.36 8.97
CA SER A 80 5.59 2.23 8.75
C SER A 80 4.91 3.58 8.58
N LYS A 81 5.42 4.62 9.25
CA LYS A 81 4.93 5.99 9.09
C LYS A 81 5.00 6.47 7.64
N LYS A 82 6.08 6.18 6.93
CA LYS A 82 6.22 6.58 5.52
C LYS A 82 5.18 5.90 4.63
N ILE A 83 4.86 4.66 4.92
CA ILE A 83 3.83 3.93 4.19
C ILE A 83 2.47 4.59 4.43
N GLY A 84 2.13 4.85 5.68
CA GLY A 84 0.89 5.53 6.05
C GLY A 84 0.77 6.91 5.41
N ASP A 85 1.84 7.68 5.40
CA ASP A 85 1.86 9.01 4.77
C ASP A 85 1.57 8.91 3.27
N ARG A 86 2.10 7.91 2.59
CA ARG A 86 1.83 7.69 1.16
C ARG A 86 0.39 7.30 0.90
N VAL A 87 -0.18 6.42 1.73
CA VAL A 87 -1.59 6.04 1.63
C VAL A 87 -2.47 7.29 1.81
N MET A 88 -2.21 8.09 2.83
CA MET A 88 -2.96 9.32 3.09
C MET A 88 -2.88 10.29 1.92
N SER A 89 -1.70 10.47 1.34
CA SER A 89 -1.51 11.33 0.18
C SER A 89 -2.35 10.86 -1.02
N LYS A 90 -2.39 9.56 -1.29
CA LYS A 90 -3.20 8.99 -2.39
C LYS A 90 -4.71 9.13 -2.11
N LEU A 91 -5.14 8.82 -0.90
CA LEU A 91 -6.56 8.89 -0.53
C LEU A 91 -7.07 10.34 -0.50
N LYS A 92 -6.25 11.29 -0.13
CA LYS A 92 -6.64 12.71 -0.05
C LYS A 92 -7.16 13.24 -1.39
N THR A 93 -6.55 12.83 -2.48
CA THR A 93 -6.98 13.24 -3.82
C THR A 93 -8.07 12.35 -4.39
N LEU A 94 -8.21 11.11 -3.90
CA LEU A 94 -9.16 10.15 -4.42
C LEU A 94 -10.56 10.30 -3.80
N ASP A 95 -10.64 10.32 -2.49
CA ASP A 95 -11.91 10.36 -1.76
C ASP A 95 -11.67 10.86 -0.33
N LYS A 96 -12.24 12.01 -0.02
CA LYS A 96 -12.01 12.66 1.28
C LYS A 96 -12.57 11.87 2.46
N ILE A 97 -13.65 11.11 2.26
CA ILE A 97 -14.20 10.27 3.32
C ILE A 97 -13.27 9.10 3.60
N ALA A 98 -12.77 8.44 2.56
CA ALA A 98 -11.78 7.38 2.71
C ALA A 98 -10.52 7.89 3.41
N TYR A 99 -10.06 9.09 3.05
CA TYR A 99 -8.94 9.75 3.70
C TYR A 99 -9.17 9.91 5.20
N ILE A 100 -10.32 10.44 5.60
CA ILE A 100 -10.65 10.66 7.02
C ILE A 100 -10.72 9.32 7.78
N ARG A 101 -11.32 8.31 7.18
CA ARG A 101 -11.39 6.97 7.81
C ARG A 101 -9.99 6.40 8.07
N PHE A 102 -9.13 6.48 7.08
CA PHE A 102 -7.75 6.01 7.22
C PHE A 102 -6.99 6.84 8.25
N ALA A 103 -7.11 8.17 8.17
CA ALA A 103 -6.44 9.07 9.10
C ALA A 103 -6.87 8.83 10.55
N SER A 104 -8.15 8.55 10.80
CA SER A 104 -8.65 8.31 12.15
C SER A 104 -7.98 7.13 12.83
N VAL A 105 -7.68 6.06 12.07
CA VAL A 105 -6.98 4.88 12.58
C VAL A 105 -5.47 5.13 12.65
N TYR A 106 -4.92 5.64 11.57
CA TYR A 106 -3.47 5.86 11.43
C TYR A 106 -2.94 6.88 12.43
N LYS A 107 -3.65 8.00 12.60
CA LYS A 107 -3.28 9.06 13.55
C LYS A 107 -3.85 8.85 14.95
N GLU A 108 -4.58 7.76 15.14
CA GLU A 108 -5.15 7.39 16.44
C GLU A 108 -6.01 8.51 17.05
N PHE A 109 -7.03 8.98 16.29
CA PHE A 109 -7.98 9.98 16.79
C PHE A 109 -8.64 9.49 18.07
N LYS A 110 -8.67 10.33 19.09
CA LYS A 110 -9.22 10.00 20.40
C LYS A 110 -10.59 10.64 20.65
N ASP A 111 -10.84 11.76 19.98
CA ASP A 111 -12.07 12.52 20.18
C ASP A 111 -12.40 13.36 18.95
N ILE A 112 -13.50 14.10 19.07
CA ILE A 112 -14.00 14.92 17.96
C ILE A 112 -13.08 16.11 17.62
N ASP A 113 -12.29 16.55 18.59
CA ASP A 113 -11.35 17.67 18.36
C ASP A 113 -10.23 17.27 17.38
N ASP A 114 -9.75 16.03 17.51
CA ASP A 114 -8.76 15.47 16.57
C ASP A 114 -9.33 15.42 15.16
N LEU A 115 -10.59 14.99 15.02
CA LEU A 115 -11.28 14.96 13.74
C LEU A 115 -11.45 16.37 13.17
N ALA A 116 -11.89 17.32 14.00
CA ALA A 116 -12.10 18.70 13.56
C ALA A 116 -10.80 19.35 13.08
N GLU A 117 -9.71 19.09 13.75
CA GLU A 117 -8.40 19.59 13.34
C GLU A 117 -7.98 19.02 11.98
N GLU A 118 -8.17 17.73 11.77
CA GLU A 118 -7.86 17.08 10.48
C GLU A 118 -8.71 17.69 9.36
N LEU A 119 -9.99 17.93 9.61
CA LEU A 119 -10.89 18.55 8.63
C LEU A 119 -10.42 19.96 8.22
N ARG A 120 -9.84 20.71 9.14
CA ARG A 120 -9.30 22.03 8.83
C ARG A 120 -8.12 21.95 7.85
N THR A 121 -7.29 20.94 7.96
CA THR A 121 -6.14 20.78 7.07
C THR A 121 -6.54 20.38 5.64
N MET A 122 -7.78 19.95 5.45
CA MET A 122 -8.29 19.50 4.14
C MET A 122 -8.94 20.61 3.32
N ARG A 123 -9.04 21.80 3.84
CA ARG A 123 -9.64 22.95 3.15
C ARG A 123 -8.63 23.71 2.31
#